data_4cb092ad3dec7d7a0dcaac73fe7c308a
#
_entry.id   4cb092ad3dec7d7a0dcaac73fe7c308a
#
_cell.length_a   1.000
_cell.length_b   1.000
_cell.length_c   1.000
_cell.angle_alpha   90.00
_cell.angle_beta   90.00
_cell.angle_gamma   90.00
#
_symmetry.space_group_name_H-M   'P 1'
#
loop_
_entity.id
_entity.type
_entity.pdbx_description
1 polymer ?
#
loop_
_entity_poly.entity_id
_entity_poly.type
_entity_poly.pdbx_seq_one_letter_code
_entity_poly.pdbx_strand_id
1 'polypeptide(L)'
;MKYQKIFLSTEIPNDKTAKTKAKVDVMEILEREGYHSVYFPKVNSFLQIVRFWRALSKLVDRNSHLVLEYPCMPRRRIWVISTFKFVKGIKLYGVIHDIGDLRFPDQRQMSDMFFLNRFDGLISHNASMTVWLRERGYSKPIVNLNVFDYCLKDERNFHETGVTGMLKVLYAGNLSFAKATYIYDKKLEKLHSFQLCVYGQHFEKERINGSRVSYKGVFNPDDPDLPENYHFGLIWEGESIETCTGQYGQYIRFNNPHKFSLYLSLGLPVIVWKEAAIAKFVTDNNIGFTISSFDELEKIGETVTERQYSEYLSNIHQLSHKVRKGFFLGTAINQLIK
;
A
#
# COMPACT_ATOMS: atom_id res chain seq x y z
N MET A 1 -23.99 -25.15 -1.08
CA MET A 1 -23.41 -24.75 0.21
C MET A 1 -23.50 -23.23 0.34
N LYS A 2 -23.85 -22.68 1.51
CA LYS A 2 -23.85 -21.23 1.77
C LYS A 2 -22.65 -20.86 2.62
N TYR A 3 -22.09 -19.68 2.36
CA TYR A 3 -20.91 -19.17 3.06
C TYR A 3 -21.28 -17.95 3.90
N GLN A 4 -20.79 -17.90 5.12
CA GLN A 4 -20.98 -16.73 5.99
C GLN A 4 -20.02 -15.59 5.63
N LYS A 5 -18.83 -15.92 5.12
CA LYS A 5 -17.79 -14.97 4.75
C LYS A 5 -17.50 -15.06 3.25
N ILE A 6 -17.71 -13.97 2.52
CA ILE A 6 -17.47 -13.91 1.06
C ILE A 6 -16.62 -12.70 0.74
N PHE A 7 -15.59 -12.91 -0.06
CA PHE A 7 -14.79 -11.86 -0.65
C PHE A 7 -15.13 -11.71 -2.14
N LEU A 8 -15.45 -10.49 -2.55
CA LEU A 8 -15.77 -10.17 -3.94
C LEU A 8 -14.52 -9.62 -4.65
N SER A 9 -13.78 -10.50 -5.32
CA SER A 9 -12.61 -10.11 -6.10
C SER A 9 -13.02 -9.48 -7.42
N THR A 10 -12.36 -8.39 -7.80
CA THR A 10 -12.56 -7.70 -9.09
C THR A 10 -11.47 -7.98 -10.10
N GLU A 11 -10.41 -8.66 -9.68
CA GLU A 11 -9.25 -9.01 -10.49
C GLU A 11 -9.25 -10.51 -10.83
N ILE A 12 -8.68 -10.81 -11.97
CA ILE A 12 -8.38 -12.19 -12.38
C ILE A 12 -6.91 -12.45 -12.03
N PRO A 13 -6.53 -13.59 -11.42
CA PRO A 13 -5.21 -13.83 -10.84
C PRO A 13 -4.01 -13.91 -11.81
N ASN A 14 -4.05 -13.28 -13.00
CA ASN A 14 -3.03 -13.47 -14.03
C ASN A 14 -2.24 -12.21 -14.42
N ASP A 15 -2.42 -11.08 -13.74
CA ASP A 15 -1.73 -9.83 -14.08
C ASP A 15 -0.64 -9.51 -13.03
N LYS A 16 0.63 -9.51 -13.45
CA LYS A 16 1.81 -9.39 -12.56
C LYS A 16 2.30 -7.95 -12.42
N THR A 17 1.47 -7.05 -11.93
CA THR A 17 1.90 -5.70 -11.58
C THR A 17 1.89 -5.48 -10.05
N ALA A 18 2.65 -4.49 -9.55
CA ALA A 18 2.63 -4.15 -8.12
C ALA A 18 1.22 -3.77 -7.60
N LYS A 19 0.36 -3.22 -8.48
CA LYS A 19 -1.03 -2.93 -8.16
C LYS A 19 -1.86 -4.20 -7.98
N THR A 20 -1.57 -5.20 -8.79
CA THR A 20 -2.22 -6.52 -8.74
C THR A 20 -1.75 -7.29 -7.52
N LYS A 21 -0.45 -7.16 -7.14
CA LYS A 21 0.12 -7.81 -5.96
C LYS A 21 -0.66 -7.48 -4.69
N ALA A 22 -0.93 -6.19 -4.41
CA ALA A 22 -1.69 -5.79 -3.22
C ALA A 22 -3.08 -6.46 -3.15
N LYS A 23 -3.76 -6.61 -4.28
CA LYS A 23 -5.09 -7.23 -4.35
C LYS A 23 -5.05 -8.74 -4.24
N VAL A 24 -4.03 -9.37 -4.82
CA VAL A 24 -3.80 -10.80 -4.69
C VAL A 24 -3.50 -11.15 -3.24
N ASP A 25 -2.65 -10.37 -2.57
CA ASP A 25 -2.36 -10.56 -1.16
C ASP A 25 -3.61 -10.43 -0.28
N VAL A 26 -4.46 -9.43 -0.53
CA VAL A 26 -5.75 -9.28 0.18
C VAL A 26 -6.61 -10.53 -0.01
N MET A 27 -6.73 -11.04 -1.24
CA MET A 27 -7.51 -12.24 -1.54
C MET A 27 -6.96 -13.46 -0.79
N GLU A 28 -5.66 -13.72 -0.88
CA GLU A 28 -5.01 -14.86 -0.23
C GLU A 28 -5.13 -14.80 1.31
N ILE A 29 -5.03 -13.60 1.90
CA ILE A 29 -5.19 -13.41 3.34
C ILE A 29 -6.64 -13.68 3.75
N LEU A 30 -7.61 -13.11 3.04
CA LEU A 30 -9.01 -13.31 3.35
C LEU A 30 -9.43 -14.78 3.18
N GLU A 31 -8.89 -15.50 2.20
CA GLU A 31 -9.12 -16.95 2.06
C GLU A 31 -8.59 -17.72 3.26
N ARG A 32 -7.41 -17.38 3.78
CA ARG A 32 -6.87 -17.95 5.03
C ARG A 32 -7.73 -17.63 6.26
N GLU A 33 -8.40 -16.47 6.26
CA GLU A 33 -9.37 -16.07 7.29
C GLU A 33 -10.76 -16.72 7.09
N GLY A 34 -10.89 -17.63 6.14
CA GLY A 34 -12.11 -18.42 5.88
C GLY A 34 -13.13 -17.73 4.97
N TYR A 35 -12.72 -16.73 4.21
CA TYR A 35 -13.55 -16.12 3.17
C TYR A 35 -13.56 -16.98 1.91
N HIS A 36 -14.73 -17.13 1.32
CA HIS A 36 -14.89 -17.72 -0.01
C HIS A 36 -14.79 -16.64 -1.09
N SER A 37 -13.75 -16.70 -1.92
CA SER A 37 -13.55 -15.74 -3.00
C SER A 37 -14.51 -15.98 -4.15
N VAL A 38 -15.20 -14.93 -4.58
CA VAL A 38 -16.13 -14.94 -5.71
C VAL A 38 -15.73 -13.83 -6.67
N TYR A 39 -15.50 -14.18 -7.95
CA TYR A 39 -15.20 -13.18 -8.97
C TYR A 39 -16.41 -12.29 -9.23
N PHE A 40 -16.20 -10.97 -9.12
CA PHE A 40 -17.21 -9.96 -9.41
C PHE A 40 -16.98 -9.37 -10.80
N PRO A 41 -17.68 -9.85 -11.84
CA PRO A 41 -17.44 -9.43 -13.22
C PRO A 41 -17.83 -7.97 -13.47
N LYS A 42 -17.34 -7.41 -14.58
CA LYS A 42 -17.87 -6.16 -15.13
C LYS A 42 -19.28 -6.41 -15.64
N VAL A 43 -20.29 -5.88 -14.94
CA VAL A 43 -21.69 -6.02 -15.33
C VAL A 43 -22.12 -4.81 -16.18
N ASN A 44 -22.51 -5.05 -17.42
CA ASN A 44 -22.82 -4.02 -18.42
C ASN A 44 -24.30 -3.97 -18.80
N SER A 45 -25.08 -5.00 -18.43
CA SER A 45 -26.51 -5.09 -18.74
C SER A 45 -27.31 -5.58 -17.53
N PHE A 46 -28.61 -5.31 -17.55
CA PHE A 46 -29.53 -5.77 -16.52
C PHE A 46 -29.54 -7.30 -16.39
N LEU A 47 -29.48 -8.02 -17.50
CA LEU A 47 -29.43 -9.49 -17.48
C LEU A 47 -28.17 -10.01 -16.78
N GLN A 48 -27.02 -9.37 -16.97
CA GLN A 48 -25.78 -9.74 -16.27
C GLN A 48 -25.90 -9.48 -14.76
N ILE A 49 -26.51 -8.38 -14.35
CA ILE A 49 -26.80 -8.08 -12.94
C ILE A 49 -27.66 -9.18 -12.33
N VAL A 50 -28.79 -9.53 -12.99
CA VAL A 50 -29.70 -10.57 -12.50
C VAL A 50 -29.01 -11.93 -12.43
N ARG A 51 -28.21 -12.29 -13.42
CA ARG A 51 -27.43 -13.54 -13.41
C ARG A 51 -26.44 -13.58 -12.24
N PHE A 52 -25.70 -12.50 -12.03
CA PHE A 52 -24.78 -12.37 -10.92
C PHE A 52 -25.50 -12.47 -9.56
N TRP A 53 -26.62 -11.76 -9.40
CA TRP A 53 -27.41 -11.82 -8.17
C TRP A 53 -27.97 -13.21 -7.89
N ARG A 54 -28.45 -13.91 -8.92
CA ARG A 54 -28.91 -15.30 -8.79
C ARG A 54 -27.78 -16.23 -8.36
N ALA A 55 -26.60 -16.08 -8.95
CA ALA A 55 -25.42 -16.86 -8.57
C ALA A 55 -25.01 -16.58 -7.13
N LEU A 56 -24.86 -15.31 -6.76
CA LEU A 56 -24.47 -14.89 -5.41
C LEU A 56 -25.52 -15.29 -4.35
N SER A 57 -26.81 -15.22 -4.69
CA SER A 57 -27.92 -15.63 -3.80
C SER A 57 -27.89 -17.10 -3.39
N LYS A 58 -27.24 -17.96 -4.19
CA LYS A 58 -27.06 -19.38 -3.84
C LYS A 58 -25.94 -19.57 -2.79
N LEU A 59 -25.05 -18.60 -2.68
CA LEU A 59 -23.85 -18.65 -1.82
C LEU A 59 -24.05 -17.95 -0.47
N VAL A 60 -25.02 -17.03 -0.37
CA VAL A 60 -25.22 -16.19 0.82
C VAL A 60 -26.50 -16.55 1.59
N ASP A 61 -26.51 -16.21 2.87
CA ASP A 61 -27.71 -16.10 3.70
C ASP A 61 -27.77 -14.73 4.39
N ARG A 62 -28.75 -14.52 5.28
CA ARG A 62 -28.93 -13.23 5.98
C ARG A 62 -27.78 -12.85 6.91
N ASN A 63 -26.99 -13.83 7.36
CA ASN A 63 -25.85 -13.61 8.26
C ASN A 63 -24.55 -13.52 7.51
N SER A 64 -24.57 -13.53 6.17
CA SER A 64 -23.36 -13.45 5.36
C SER A 64 -22.76 -12.05 5.39
N HIS A 65 -21.43 -12.00 5.45
CA HIS A 65 -20.63 -10.80 5.35
C HIS A 65 -19.92 -10.78 3.99
N LEU A 66 -20.13 -9.72 3.25
CA LEU A 66 -19.41 -9.48 1.99
C LEU A 66 -18.27 -8.49 2.24
N VAL A 67 -17.11 -8.81 1.73
CA VAL A 67 -15.95 -7.89 1.70
C VAL A 67 -15.65 -7.53 0.25
N LEU A 68 -15.38 -6.26 -0.01
CA LEU A 68 -15.06 -5.73 -1.32
C LEU A 68 -13.91 -4.72 -1.21
N GLU A 69 -12.98 -4.76 -2.15
CA GLU A 69 -11.92 -3.75 -2.26
C GLU A 69 -12.45 -2.43 -2.82
N TYR A 70 -11.96 -1.31 -2.29
CA TYR A 70 -12.25 0.01 -2.80
C TYR A 70 -10.96 0.71 -3.29
N PRO A 71 -10.92 1.33 -4.47
CA PRO A 71 -12.03 1.49 -5.43
C PRO A 71 -12.32 0.20 -6.22
N CYS A 72 -13.61 -0.08 -6.38
CA CYS A 72 -14.11 -1.15 -7.23
C CYS A 72 -14.53 -0.57 -8.60
N MET A 73 -13.70 -0.74 -9.60
CA MET A 73 -13.96 -0.20 -10.93
C MET A 73 -14.63 -1.23 -11.89
N PRO A 74 -15.60 -0.84 -12.69
CA PRO A 74 -16.30 0.46 -12.71
C PRO A 74 -17.17 0.66 -11.46
N ARG A 75 -17.26 1.89 -10.97
CA ARG A 75 -17.97 2.25 -9.71
C ARG A 75 -19.43 1.78 -9.64
N ARG A 76 -20.09 1.51 -10.77
CA ARG A 76 -21.43 0.91 -10.81
C ARG A 76 -21.51 -0.47 -10.11
N ARG A 77 -20.40 -1.20 -9.99
CA ARG A 77 -20.35 -2.44 -9.21
C ARG A 77 -20.79 -2.22 -7.78
N ILE A 78 -20.42 -1.09 -7.17
CA ILE A 78 -20.80 -0.73 -5.80
C ILE A 78 -22.32 -0.55 -5.69
N TRP A 79 -22.97 0.02 -6.72
CA TRP A 79 -24.42 0.11 -6.75
C TRP A 79 -25.08 -1.27 -6.82
N VAL A 80 -24.60 -2.11 -7.71
CA VAL A 80 -25.11 -3.47 -7.89
C VAL A 80 -25.05 -4.26 -6.59
N ILE A 81 -23.92 -4.22 -5.90
CA ILE A 81 -23.76 -4.97 -4.65
C ILE A 81 -24.48 -4.32 -3.46
N SER A 82 -24.60 -2.99 -3.42
CA SER A 82 -25.35 -2.28 -2.39
C SER A 82 -26.84 -2.60 -2.47
N THR A 83 -27.42 -2.66 -3.67
CA THR A 83 -28.82 -3.04 -3.86
C THR A 83 -29.03 -4.51 -3.48
N PHE A 84 -28.10 -5.39 -3.87
CA PHE A 84 -28.13 -6.80 -3.48
C PHE A 84 -28.07 -6.96 -1.95
N LYS A 85 -27.17 -6.26 -1.29
CA LYS A 85 -27.05 -6.21 0.18
C LYS A 85 -28.37 -5.82 0.82
N PHE A 86 -29.03 -4.77 0.35
CA PHE A 86 -30.31 -4.31 0.88
C PHE A 86 -31.39 -5.37 0.74
N VAL A 87 -31.53 -5.96 -0.45
CA VAL A 87 -32.55 -7.01 -0.73
C VAL A 87 -32.34 -8.26 0.10
N LYS A 88 -31.08 -8.64 0.38
CA LYS A 88 -30.74 -9.86 1.13
C LYS A 88 -30.61 -9.65 2.64
N GLY A 89 -30.52 -8.41 3.11
CA GLY A 89 -30.31 -8.08 4.53
C GLY A 89 -28.93 -8.49 5.05
N ILE A 90 -27.91 -8.46 4.19
CA ILE A 90 -26.51 -8.83 4.51
C ILE A 90 -25.65 -7.59 4.76
N LYS A 91 -24.44 -7.79 5.32
CA LYS A 91 -23.47 -6.72 5.57
C LYS A 91 -22.43 -6.63 4.46
N LEU A 92 -21.99 -5.41 4.15
CA LEU A 92 -20.96 -5.13 3.15
C LEU A 92 -19.82 -4.31 3.79
N TYR A 93 -18.60 -4.83 3.75
CA TYR A 93 -17.40 -4.20 4.30
C TYR A 93 -16.43 -3.84 3.18
N GLY A 94 -15.67 -2.75 3.38
CA GLY A 94 -14.72 -2.26 2.40
C GLY A 94 -13.28 -2.30 2.90
N VAL A 95 -12.38 -2.82 2.06
CA VAL A 95 -10.93 -2.65 2.24
C VAL A 95 -10.48 -1.55 1.30
N ILE A 96 -10.01 -0.43 1.83
CA ILE A 96 -9.60 0.73 1.03
C ILE A 96 -8.17 0.51 0.52
N HIS A 97 -7.95 0.68 -0.79
CA HIS A 97 -6.63 0.76 -1.43
C HIS A 97 -6.30 2.18 -1.86
N ASP A 98 -7.31 2.96 -2.24
CA ASP A 98 -7.14 4.33 -2.72
C ASP A 98 -8.43 5.12 -2.52
N ILE A 99 -8.29 6.42 -2.26
CA ILE A 99 -9.39 7.37 -2.25
C ILE A 99 -9.08 8.45 -3.29
N GLY A 100 -9.89 8.50 -4.36
CA GLY A 100 -9.68 9.43 -5.46
C GLY A 100 -9.78 10.89 -5.03
N ASP A 101 -10.74 11.22 -4.15
CA ASP A 101 -10.92 12.58 -3.59
C ASP A 101 -9.69 13.06 -2.80
N LEU A 102 -8.92 12.17 -2.20
CA LEU A 102 -7.66 12.48 -1.54
C LEU A 102 -6.48 12.60 -2.53
N ARG A 103 -6.46 11.69 -3.50
CA ARG A 103 -5.35 11.58 -4.45
C ARG A 103 -5.43 12.63 -5.55
N PHE A 104 -6.66 13.00 -5.95
CA PHE A 104 -6.96 13.89 -7.08
C PHE A 104 -8.02 14.93 -6.69
N PRO A 105 -7.74 15.80 -5.71
CA PRO A 105 -8.74 16.70 -5.13
C PRO A 105 -9.36 17.66 -6.15
N ASP A 106 -8.61 18.02 -7.19
CA ASP A 106 -9.05 19.00 -8.22
C ASP A 106 -9.81 18.35 -9.38
N GLN A 107 -9.90 17.02 -9.42
CA GLN A 107 -10.61 16.34 -10.48
C GLN A 107 -12.12 16.33 -10.21
N ARG A 108 -12.91 16.89 -11.15
CA ARG A 108 -14.38 16.85 -11.11
C ARG A 108 -14.86 15.42 -11.39
N GLN A 109 -15.08 14.65 -10.36
CA GLN A 109 -15.70 13.34 -10.42
C GLN A 109 -16.70 13.19 -9.27
N MET A 110 -17.54 12.17 -9.36
CA MET A 110 -18.45 11.84 -8.26
C MET A 110 -17.61 11.47 -7.01
N SER A 111 -17.91 12.13 -5.90
CA SER A 111 -17.16 11.94 -4.65
C SER A 111 -17.11 10.49 -4.20
N ASP A 112 -15.96 10.07 -3.71
CA ASP A 112 -15.77 8.75 -3.14
C ASP A 112 -16.70 8.50 -1.95
N MET A 113 -17.00 9.55 -1.16
CA MET A 113 -17.92 9.44 -0.01
C MET A 113 -19.32 8.93 -0.41
N PHE A 114 -19.78 9.27 -1.61
CA PHE A 114 -21.05 8.76 -2.13
C PHE A 114 -21.06 7.23 -2.25
N PHE A 115 -19.92 6.62 -2.55
CA PHE A 115 -19.77 5.16 -2.64
C PHE A 115 -19.39 4.54 -1.30
N LEU A 116 -18.48 5.16 -0.55
CA LEU A 116 -18.00 4.66 0.74
C LEU A 116 -19.13 4.57 1.78
N ASN A 117 -20.08 5.50 1.75
CA ASN A 117 -21.26 5.46 2.63
C ASN A 117 -22.18 4.26 2.41
N ARG A 118 -21.96 3.45 1.38
CA ARG A 118 -22.72 2.20 1.15
C ARG A 118 -22.20 1.01 1.93
N PHE A 119 -20.95 1.07 2.37
CA PHE A 119 -20.38 0.03 3.21
C PHE A 119 -20.91 0.15 4.66
N ASP A 120 -20.99 -0.98 5.37
CA ASP A 120 -21.37 -1.05 6.78
C ASP A 120 -20.18 -0.88 7.71
N GLY A 121 -18.97 -0.99 7.19
CA GLY A 121 -17.72 -0.71 7.86
C GLY A 121 -16.58 -0.70 6.86
N LEU A 122 -15.47 -0.06 7.23
CA LEU A 122 -14.30 0.14 6.37
C LEU A 122 -13.01 -0.26 7.11
N ILE A 123 -12.08 -0.81 6.35
CA ILE A 123 -10.67 -0.87 6.74
C ILE A 123 -9.97 0.27 6.01
N SER A 124 -9.52 1.29 6.75
CA SER A 124 -8.75 2.42 6.26
C SER A 124 -7.25 2.16 6.42
N HIS A 125 -6.41 2.92 5.74
CA HIS A 125 -4.96 2.73 5.82
C HIS A 125 -4.41 3.00 7.24
N ASN A 126 -4.83 4.11 7.84
CA ASN A 126 -4.25 4.65 9.08
C ASN A 126 -5.19 5.68 9.72
N ALA A 127 -4.76 6.24 10.85
CA ALA A 127 -5.52 7.26 11.59
C ALA A 127 -5.80 8.53 10.75
N SER A 128 -4.84 9.00 9.93
CA SER A 128 -5.04 10.21 9.10
C SER A 128 -6.17 10.03 8.09
N MET A 129 -6.22 8.87 7.42
CA MET A 129 -7.31 8.55 6.50
C MET A 129 -8.64 8.37 7.25
N THR A 130 -8.62 7.77 8.43
CA THR A 130 -9.82 7.64 9.29
C THR A 130 -10.37 9.00 9.69
N VAL A 131 -9.52 9.93 10.12
CA VAL A 131 -9.93 11.31 10.45
C VAL A 131 -10.59 11.97 9.25
N TRP A 132 -9.94 11.89 8.07
CA TRP A 132 -10.49 12.44 6.82
C TRP A 132 -11.88 11.88 6.47
N LEU A 133 -12.10 10.57 6.66
CA LEU A 133 -13.41 9.92 6.44
C LEU A 133 -14.45 10.41 7.45
N ARG A 134 -14.07 10.57 8.73
CA ARG A 134 -14.95 11.06 9.80
C ARG A 134 -15.39 12.49 9.57
N GLU A 135 -14.46 13.38 9.22
CA GLU A 135 -14.74 14.78 8.89
C GLU A 135 -15.72 14.95 7.73
N ARG A 136 -15.76 13.93 6.81
CA ARG A 136 -16.71 13.90 5.68
C ARG A 136 -17.97 13.11 5.94
N GLY A 137 -18.24 12.82 7.21
CA GLY A 137 -19.52 12.27 7.66
C GLY A 137 -19.65 10.74 7.60
N TYR A 138 -18.55 9.98 7.45
CA TYR A 138 -18.64 8.53 7.59
C TYR A 138 -18.79 8.14 9.06
N SER A 139 -19.98 7.68 9.47
CA SER A 139 -20.35 7.42 10.87
C SER A 139 -20.25 5.95 11.31
N LYS A 140 -20.08 5.02 10.35
CA LYS A 140 -20.05 3.58 10.60
C LYS A 140 -18.67 3.10 11.09
N PRO A 141 -18.51 1.86 11.55
CA PRO A 141 -17.22 1.33 12.02
C PRO A 141 -16.09 1.51 11.01
N ILE A 142 -14.92 1.93 11.52
CA ILE A 142 -13.65 1.96 10.77
C ILE A 142 -12.59 1.30 11.64
N VAL A 143 -11.79 0.44 11.01
CA VAL A 143 -10.58 -0.15 11.61
C VAL A 143 -9.38 0.28 10.77
N ASN A 144 -8.29 0.67 11.43
CA ASN A 144 -7.05 1.00 10.76
C ASN A 144 -6.27 -0.26 10.41
N LEU A 145 -5.83 -0.37 9.16
CA LEU A 145 -4.94 -1.43 8.70
C LEU A 145 -3.53 -1.30 9.30
N ASN A 146 -3.07 -0.07 9.48
CA ASN A 146 -1.73 0.36 9.90
C ASN A 146 -0.64 0.07 8.86
N VAL A 147 -0.52 -1.16 8.37
CA VAL A 147 0.43 -1.56 7.33
C VAL A 147 -0.28 -2.50 6.37
N PHE A 148 -0.08 -2.35 5.07
CA PHE A 148 -0.47 -3.39 4.13
C PHE A 148 0.42 -4.61 4.32
N ASP A 149 -0.17 -5.79 4.24
CA ASP A 149 0.62 -7.01 4.18
C ASP A 149 1.29 -7.14 2.80
N TYR A 150 2.37 -7.88 2.75
CA TYR A 150 3.11 -8.18 1.53
C TYR A 150 3.58 -9.64 1.61
N CYS A 151 2.75 -10.53 1.09
CA CYS A 151 2.95 -11.97 1.18
C CYS A 151 4.10 -12.40 0.26
N LEU A 152 5.16 -12.95 0.83
CA LEU A 152 6.24 -13.62 0.10
C LEU A 152 6.23 -15.10 0.44
N LYS A 153 6.52 -15.95 -0.55
CA LYS A 153 6.49 -17.41 -0.41
C LYS A 153 7.66 -17.94 0.38
N ASP A 154 8.84 -17.34 0.19
CA ASP A 154 10.08 -17.81 0.80
C ASP A 154 10.50 -16.98 1.99
N GLU A 155 10.99 -17.64 3.05
CA GLU A 155 11.73 -17.00 4.12
C GLU A 155 13.12 -16.65 3.60
N ARG A 156 13.32 -15.37 3.30
CA ARG A 156 14.64 -14.89 2.90
C ARG A 156 15.47 -14.61 4.14
N ASN A 157 16.70 -15.07 4.13
CA ASN A 157 17.69 -14.62 5.10
C ASN A 157 18.03 -13.17 4.81
N PHE A 158 17.81 -12.31 5.78
CA PHE A 158 18.24 -10.92 5.68
C PHE A 158 19.76 -10.89 5.75
N HIS A 159 20.38 -10.30 4.73
CA HIS A 159 21.81 -10.06 4.77
C HIS A 159 22.06 -8.84 5.68
N GLU A 160 22.68 -9.10 6.82
CA GLU A 160 23.19 -8.02 7.66
C GLU A 160 24.33 -7.33 6.88
N THR A 161 24.06 -6.12 6.41
CA THR A 161 25.10 -5.25 5.84
C THR A 161 25.44 -4.18 6.87
N GLY A 162 26.72 -4.01 7.15
CA GLY A 162 27.17 -2.88 7.97
C GLY A 162 26.93 -1.54 7.26
N VAL A 163 26.77 -0.47 8.03
CA VAL A 163 26.56 0.90 7.49
C VAL A 163 27.89 1.65 7.25
N THR A 164 28.96 0.93 6.95
CA THR A 164 30.26 1.52 6.63
C THR A 164 30.29 1.99 5.18
N GLY A 165 30.73 3.24 4.97
CA GLY A 165 30.84 3.84 3.65
C GLY A 165 29.55 4.47 3.15
N MET A 166 29.40 4.56 1.82
CA MET A 166 28.25 5.19 1.19
C MET A 166 26.99 4.32 1.32
N LEU A 167 25.93 4.87 1.87
CA LEU A 167 24.66 4.15 2.02
C LEU A 167 24.03 3.84 0.65
N LYS A 168 23.54 2.64 0.48
CA LYS A 168 22.65 2.27 -0.65
C LYS A 168 21.20 2.37 -0.21
N VAL A 169 20.46 3.33 -0.76
CA VAL A 169 19.06 3.60 -0.44
C VAL A 169 18.18 3.12 -1.58
N LEU A 170 17.30 2.17 -1.30
CA LEU A 170 16.40 1.57 -2.27
C LEU A 170 15.14 2.41 -2.46
N TYR A 171 14.80 2.75 -3.69
CA TYR A 171 13.47 3.23 -4.06
C TYR A 171 12.83 2.30 -5.09
N ALA A 172 11.67 1.75 -4.77
CA ALA A 172 10.90 0.90 -5.67
C ALA A 172 9.56 1.54 -6.01
N GLY A 173 9.26 1.76 -7.29
CA GLY A 173 7.99 2.38 -7.69
C GLY A 173 7.91 2.80 -9.15
N ASN A 174 6.93 3.66 -9.46
CA ASN A 174 6.85 4.28 -10.77
C ASN A 174 7.86 5.43 -10.86
N LEU A 175 8.76 5.35 -11.83
CA LEU A 175 9.88 6.28 -12.00
C LEU A 175 9.62 7.38 -13.04
N SER A 176 8.39 7.53 -13.54
CA SER A 176 8.09 8.63 -14.49
C SER A 176 8.38 9.99 -13.86
N PHE A 177 8.92 10.91 -14.67
CA PHE A 177 9.22 12.27 -14.23
C PHE A 177 8.01 12.94 -13.56
N ALA A 178 6.81 12.77 -14.10
CA ALA A 178 5.60 13.36 -13.53
C ALA A 178 5.25 12.86 -12.11
N LYS A 179 5.75 11.69 -11.70
CA LYS A 179 5.45 11.10 -10.40
C LYS A 179 6.61 11.19 -9.40
N ALA A 180 7.81 11.09 -9.88
CA ALA A 180 9.02 11.03 -9.06
C ALA A 180 10.08 12.03 -9.57
N THR A 181 9.68 13.28 -9.79
CA THR A 181 10.53 14.37 -10.31
C THR A 181 11.80 14.52 -9.49
N TYR A 182 11.72 14.33 -8.17
CA TYR A 182 12.85 14.45 -7.26
C TYR A 182 14.04 13.53 -7.59
N ILE A 183 13.80 12.38 -8.24
CA ILE A 183 14.86 11.43 -8.66
C ILE A 183 15.78 12.08 -9.72
N TYR A 184 15.24 13.03 -10.48
CA TYR A 184 15.89 13.71 -11.58
C TYR A 184 16.47 15.09 -11.18
N ASP A 185 16.40 15.43 -9.88
CA ASP A 185 16.92 16.72 -9.41
C ASP A 185 18.45 16.72 -9.44
N LYS A 186 19.03 17.67 -10.17
CA LYS A 186 20.49 17.84 -10.30
C LYS A 186 21.19 18.10 -8.97
N LYS A 187 20.46 18.60 -7.96
CA LYS A 187 21.01 18.82 -6.62
C LYS A 187 21.43 17.51 -5.94
N LEU A 188 20.87 16.35 -6.35
CA LEU A 188 21.29 15.05 -5.83
C LEU A 188 22.79 14.80 -6.01
N GLU A 189 23.42 15.30 -7.06
CA GLU A 189 24.84 15.12 -7.30
C GLU A 189 25.75 15.85 -6.29
N LYS A 190 25.19 16.76 -5.48
CA LYS A 190 25.88 17.44 -4.40
C LYS A 190 25.87 16.66 -3.09
N LEU A 191 25.08 15.60 -3.01
CA LEU A 191 24.95 14.72 -1.84
C LEU A 191 25.89 13.52 -2.03
N HIS A 192 26.69 13.17 -1.03
CA HIS A 192 27.80 12.21 -1.19
C HIS A 192 27.71 11.00 -0.28
N SER A 193 26.91 11.05 0.78
CA SER A 193 26.84 9.99 1.80
C SER A 193 25.98 8.80 1.41
N PHE A 194 25.17 8.93 0.35
CA PHE A 194 24.31 7.84 -0.14
C PHE A 194 24.25 7.74 -1.67
N GLN A 195 23.84 6.59 -2.17
CA GLN A 195 23.44 6.35 -3.54
C GLN A 195 21.98 5.93 -3.56
N LEU A 196 21.16 6.57 -4.41
CA LEU A 196 19.76 6.21 -4.62
C LEU A 196 19.67 5.13 -5.70
N CYS A 197 19.35 3.90 -5.28
CA CYS A 197 19.18 2.75 -6.16
C CYS A 197 17.69 2.60 -6.49
N VAL A 198 17.32 2.79 -7.76
CA VAL A 198 15.91 2.88 -8.16
C VAL A 198 15.48 1.69 -9.03
N TYR A 199 14.34 1.10 -8.66
CA TYR A 199 13.67 0.04 -9.41
C TYR A 199 12.28 0.49 -9.83
N GLY A 200 11.91 0.20 -11.07
CA GLY A 200 10.56 0.43 -11.55
C GLY A 200 10.47 0.76 -13.03
N GLN A 201 9.23 0.90 -13.49
CA GLN A 201 8.92 1.26 -14.86
C GLN A 201 9.00 2.78 -15.08
N HIS A 202 9.10 3.19 -16.35
CA HIS A 202 9.08 4.58 -16.80
C HIS A 202 10.27 5.42 -16.33
N PHE A 203 11.45 4.80 -16.16
CA PHE A 203 12.68 5.53 -15.89
C PHE A 203 13.13 6.29 -17.14
N GLU A 204 13.38 7.59 -17.01
CA GLU A 204 13.79 8.52 -18.07
C GLU A 204 15.30 8.78 -17.98
N LYS A 205 16.11 7.85 -18.48
CA LYS A 205 17.57 7.84 -18.34
C LYS A 205 18.23 9.13 -18.85
N GLU A 206 17.68 9.73 -19.87
CA GLU A 206 18.16 10.97 -20.49
C GLU A 206 18.08 12.20 -19.57
N ARG A 207 17.30 12.11 -18.50
CA ARG A 207 17.19 13.19 -17.49
C ARG A 207 18.23 13.08 -16.38
N ILE A 208 18.91 11.95 -16.26
CA ILE A 208 19.94 11.74 -15.24
C ILE A 208 21.27 12.29 -15.73
N ASN A 209 21.87 13.14 -14.91
CA ASN A 209 23.18 13.71 -15.16
C ASN A 209 24.08 13.45 -13.96
N GLY A 210 24.69 12.25 -13.90
CA GLY A 210 25.59 11.89 -12.82
C GLY A 210 25.47 10.44 -12.37
N SER A 211 26.03 10.15 -11.20
CA SER A 211 26.15 8.80 -10.66
C SER A 211 25.36 8.53 -9.36
N ARG A 212 24.73 9.58 -8.82
CA ARG A 212 24.03 9.48 -7.54
C ARG A 212 22.77 8.61 -7.62
N VAL A 213 22.10 8.62 -8.77
CA VAL A 213 20.93 7.75 -9.03
C VAL A 213 21.36 6.59 -9.90
N SER A 214 21.16 5.36 -9.40
CA SER A 214 21.49 4.12 -10.11
C SER A 214 20.23 3.35 -10.44
N TYR A 215 19.86 3.27 -11.71
CA TYR A 215 18.74 2.47 -12.17
C TYR A 215 19.11 0.99 -12.21
N LYS A 216 18.32 0.16 -11.56
CA LYS A 216 18.55 -1.27 -11.37
C LYS A 216 17.54 -2.15 -12.13
N GLY A 217 16.63 -1.55 -12.91
CA GLY A 217 15.65 -2.29 -13.69
C GLY A 217 14.30 -2.47 -12.99
N VAL A 218 13.67 -3.60 -13.24
CA VAL A 218 12.35 -3.98 -12.70
C VAL A 218 12.46 -5.37 -12.11
N PHE A 219 11.85 -5.63 -10.98
CA PHE A 219 11.76 -6.95 -10.38
C PHE A 219 10.32 -7.50 -10.40
N ASN A 220 10.17 -8.80 -10.21
CA ASN A 220 8.88 -9.44 -10.01
C ASN A 220 8.35 -9.14 -8.59
N PRO A 221 7.17 -8.52 -8.41
CA PRO A 221 6.63 -8.21 -7.09
C PRO A 221 6.34 -9.45 -6.21
N ASP A 222 6.08 -10.62 -6.81
CA ASP A 222 5.82 -11.86 -6.09
C ASP A 222 7.11 -12.55 -5.60
N ASP A 223 8.24 -12.20 -6.23
CA ASP A 223 9.56 -12.68 -5.90
C ASP A 223 10.60 -11.59 -6.20
N PRO A 224 10.72 -10.57 -5.33
CA PRO A 224 11.63 -9.46 -5.53
C PRO A 224 13.08 -9.93 -5.35
N ASP A 225 13.71 -10.34 -6.46
CA ASP A 225 15.12 -10.64 -6.50
C ASP A 225 15.91 -9.33 -6.57
N LEU A 226 16.60 -9.02 -5.46
CA LEU A 226 17.45 -7.84 -5.32
C LEU A 226 18.90 -8.32 -5.20
N PRO A 227 19.69 -8.23 -6.28
CA PRO A 227 21.04 -8.80 -6.33
C PRO A 227 22.06 -8.07 -5.45
N GLU A 228 21.71 -6.89 -4.95
CA GLU A 228 22.55 -6.08 -4.07
C GLU A 228 21.94 -5.93 -2.70
N ASN A 229 22.80 -5.71 -1.70
CA ASN A 229 22.35 -5.36 -0.36
C ASN A 229 22.07 -3.85 -0.27
N TYR A 230 20.94 -3.50 0.28
CA TYR A 230 20.51 -2.12 0.53
C TYR A 230 20.46 -1.87 2.03
N HIS A 231 20.76 -0.63 2.44
CA HIS A 231 20.72 -0.24 3.86
C HIS A 231 19.33 0.22 4.28
N PHE A 232 18.66 1.01 3.43
CA PHE A 232 17.34 1.57 3.73
C PHE A 232 16.43 1.56 2.50
N GLY A 233 15.12 1.42 2.75
CA GLY A 233 14.08 1.70 1.77
C GLY A 233 13.53 3.13 1.91
N LEU A 234 13.44 3.88 0.83
CA LEU A 234 12.97 5.26 0.83
C LEU A 234 11.46 5.36 0.57
N ILE A 235 10.76 6.06 1.46
CA ILE A 235 9.36 6.47 1.29
C ILE A 235 9.32 7.97 1.08
N TRP A 236 9.32 8.34 -0.18
CA TRP A 236 9.28 9.72 -0.67
C TRP A 236 8.50 9.76 -1.96
N GLU A 237 7.74 10.82 -2.19
CA GLU A 237 6.96 11.02 -3.41
C GLU A 237 6.94 12.49 -3.80
N GLY A 238 6.71 12.76 -5.08
CA GLY A 238 6.45 14.11 -5.58
C GLY A 238 7.62 14.74 -6.31
N GLU A 239 7.78 16.07 -6.16
CA GLU A 239 8.48 16.89 -7.13
C GLU A 239 9.83 17.40 -6.64
N SER A 240 10.11 17.35 -5.33
CA SER A 240 11.28 18.03 -4.73
C SER A 240 12.02 17.13 -3.75
N ILE A 241 13.31 17.34 -3.60
CA ILE A 241 14.16 16.75 -2.55
C ILE A 241 14.07 17.52 -1.23
N GLU A 242 13.52 18.73 -1.24
CA GLU A 242 13.38 19.60 -0.05
C GLU A 242 12.19 19.17 0.82
N THR A 243 11.12 18.67 0.18
CA THR A 243 9.93 18.10 0.85
C THR A 243 9.05 17.39 -0.17
N CYS A 244 8.13 16.53 0.29
CA CYS A 244 7.18 15.88 -0.59
C CYS A 244 6.11 16.88 -1.07
N THR A 245 6.24 17.35 -2.30
CA THR A 245 5.33 18.32 -2.94
C THR A 245 4.54 17.69 -4.07
N GLY A 246 3.65 18.49 -4.67
CA GLY A 246 2.77 18.04 -5.73
C GLY A 246 1.71 17.05 -5.24
N GLN A 247 0.89 16.60 -6.16
CA GLN A 247 -0.27 15.74 -5.86
C GLN A 247 0.12 14.42 -5.18
N TYR A 248 1.14 13.76 -5.68
CA TYR A 248 1.61 12.47 -5.12
C TYR A 248 2.29 12.66 -3.76
N GLY A 249 3.08 13.73 -3.59
CA GLY A 249 3.73 14.05 -2.33
C GLY A 249 2.73 14.37 -1.24
N GLN A 250 1.67 15.13 -1.54
CA GLN A 250 0.64 15.44 -0.55
C GLN A 250 -0.21 14.22 -0.19
N TYR A 251 -0.40 13.28 -1.11
CA TYR A 251 -1.19 12.07 -0.86
C TYR A 251 -0.59 11.15 0.20
N ILE A 252 0.74 11.09 0.35
CA ILE A 252 1.37 10.23 1.38
C ILE A 252 1.10 10.69 2.83
N ARG A 253 0.51 11.88 3.04
CA ARG A 253 -0.03 12.30 4.34
C ARG A 253 -1.23 11.47 4.79
N PHE A 254 -1.84 10.71 3.88
CA PHE A 254 -3.06 9.95 4.15
C PHE A 254 -2.94 8.47 3.84
N ASN A 255 -2.11 8.08 2.87
CA ASN A 255 -2.02 6.69 2.46
C ASN A 255 -0.82 5.96 3.07
N ASN A 256 -0.89 4.64 3.06
CA ASN A 256 0.26 3.75 3.30
C ASN A 256 0.77 3.27 1.95
N PRO A 257 1.94 3.71 1.49
CA PRO A 257 2.49 3.26 0.22
C PRO A 257 2.84 1.77 0.26
N HIS A 258 2.45 1.01 -0.75
CA HIS A 258 2.71 -0.45 -0.79
C HIS A 258 4.21 -0.80 -0.80
N LYS A 259 5.08 0.13 -1.26
CA LYS A 259 6.55 -0.01 -1.15
C LYS A 259 7.04 -0.09 0.30
N PHE A 260 6.33 0.54 1.26
CA PHE A 260 6.65 0.41 2.67
C PHE A 260 6.53 -1.05 3.13
N SER A 261 5.44 -1.70 2.75
CA SER A 261 5.21 -3.11 3.05
C SER A 261 6.23 -4.03 2.37
N LEU A 262 6.62 -3.71 1.14
CA LEU A 262 7.72 -4.39 0.45
C LEU A 262 9.02 -4.31 1.27
N TYR A 263 9.41 -3.11 1.71
CA TYR A 263 10.64 -2.94 2.48
C TYR A 263 10.60 -3.70 3.80
N LEU A 264 9.49 -3.63 4.52
CA LEU A 264 9.31 -4.43 5.73
C LEU A 264 9.39 -5.93 5.44
N SER A 265 8.76 -6.40 4.36
CA SER A 265 8.81 -7.82 3.98
C SER A 265 10.22 -8.27 3.61
N LEU A 266 11.05 -7.37 3.10
CA LEU A 266 12.47 -7.60 2.81
C LEU A 266 13.37 -7.44 4.03
N GLY A 267 12.82 -7.06 5.19
CA GLY A 267 13.60 -6.78 6.40
C GLY A 267 14.46 -5.53 6.31
N LEU A 268 14.07 -4.59 5.47
CA LEU A 268 14.86 -3.40 5.19
C LEU A 268 14.36 -2.22 6.06
N PRO A 269 15.22 -1.60 6.88
CA PRO A 269 14.91 -0.35 7.58
C PRO A 269 14.50 0.74 6.60
N VAL A 270 13.73 1.73 7.07
CA VAL A 270 13.12 2.71 6.18
C VAL A 270 13.53 4.14 6.51
N ILE A 271 13.58 4.97 5.48
CA ILE A 271 13.67 6.43 5.59
C ILE A 271 12.39 6.99 5.00
N VAL A 272 11.66 7.77 5.80
CA VAL A 272 10.30 8.20 5.49
C VAL A 272 10.20 9.72 5.63
N TRP A 273 9.45 10.37 4.73
CA TRP A 273 9.10 11.77 4.93
C TRP A 273 8.35 11.96 6.26
N LYS A 274 8.79 12.93 7.08
CA LYS A 274 8.29 13.10 8.46
C LYS A 274 6.78 13.39 8.55
N GLU A 275 6.18 13.95 7.48
CA GLU A 275 4.76 14.26 7.43
C GLU A 275 3.93 13.16 6.73
N ALA A 276 4.55 12.05 6.34
CA ALA A 276 3.83 10.89 5.83
C ALA A 276 2.99 10.25 6.94
N ALA A 277 1.81 9.75 6.58
CA ALA A 277 0.91 9.11 7.55
C ALA A 277 1.56 7.93 8.30
N ILE A 278 2.52 7.26 7.67
CA ILE A 278 3.25 6.14 8.27
C ILE A 278 4.45 6.56 9.14
N ALA A 279 4.82 7.86 9.18
CA ALA A 279 5.99 8.32 9.93
C ALA A 279 5.90 7.95 11.42
N LYS A 280 4.72 8.13 12.02
CA LYS A 280 4.47 7.73 13.40
C LYS A 280 4.68 6.22 13.61
N PHE A 281 4.24 5.38 12.68
CA PHE A 281 4.45 3.94 12.79
C PHE A 281 5.96 3.59 12.75
N VAL A 282 6.74 4.27 11.92
CA VAL A 282 8.20 4.07 11.84
C VAL A 282 8.89 4.42 13.16
N THR A 283 8.54 5.57 13.74
CA THR A 283 9.13 6.02 15.01
C THR A 283 8.69 5.16 16.21
N ASP A 284 7.41 4.83 16.30
CA ASP A 284 6.87 4.02 17.41
C ASP A 284 7.46 2.60 17.44
N ASN A 285 7.80 2.06 16.27
CA ASN A 285 8.39 0.72 16.16
C ASN A 285 9.92 0.73 16.08
N ASN A 286 10.55 1.91 16.08
CA ASN A 286 11.99 2.09 15.96
C ASN A 286 12.60 1.27 14.80
N ILE A 287 12.13 1.54 13.55
CA ILE A 287 12.47 0.77 12.34
C ILE A 287 13.14 1.61 11.25
N GLY A 288 13.62 2.80 11.61
CA GLY A 288 14.27 3.69 10.65
C GLY A 288 14.16 5.16 11.01
N PHE A 289 14.34 6.01 10.04
CA PHE A 289 14.39 7.47 10.19
C PHE A 289 13.18 8.17 9.58
N THR A 290 12.84 9.33 10.14
CA THR A 290 11.96 10.30 9.49
C THR A 290 12.76 11.53 9.10
N ILE A 291 12.58 12.02 7.87
CA ILE A 291 13.31 13.17 7.33
C ILE A 291 12.38 14.23 6.76
N SER A 292 12.82 15.48 6.80
CA SER A 292 12.14 16.61 6.16
C SER A 292 12.60 16.83 4.72
N SER A 293 13.90 16.61 4.46
CA SER A 293 14.55 16.83 3.19
C SER A 293 15.69 15.82 2.95
N PHE A 294 16.23 15.79 1.75
CA PHE A 294 17.40 14.95 1.43
C PHE A 294 18.69 15.47 2.07
N ASP A 295 18.75 16.73 2.51
CA ASP A 295 19.88 17.20 3.33
C ASP A 295 19.92 16.49 4.70
N GLU A 296 18.76 16.11 5.25
CA GLU A 296 18.72 15.26 6.44
C GLU A 296 19.10 13.80 6.13
N LEU A 297 18.78 13.30 4.92
CA LEU A 297 19.26 12.00 4.47
C LEU A 297 20.78 11.98 4.33
N GLU A 298 21.38 13.05 3.80
CA GLU A 298 22.84 13.22 3.72
C GLU A 298 23.47 13.11 5.10
N LYS A 299 22.94 13.83 6.11
CA LYS A 299 23.42 13.77 7.49
C LYS A 299 23.28 12.38 8.09
N ILE A 300 22.18 11.65 7.79
CA ILE A 300 22.02 10.27 8.25
C ILE A 300 23.15 9.38 7.72
N GLY A 301 23.48 9.52 6.42
CA GLY A 301 24.56 8.76 5.82
C GLY A 301 25.95 9.01 6.44
N GLU A 302 26.14 10.19 7.02
CA GLU A 302 27.38 10.55 7.72
C GLU A 302 27.40 10.12 9.19
N THR A 303 26.23 9.97 9.83
CA THR A 303 26.13 9.87 11.30
C THR A 303 25.52 8.57 11.81
N VAL A 304 24.86 7.78 10.95
CA VAL A 304 24.25 6.51 11.36
C VAL A 304 25.31 5.56 11.89
N THR A 305 25.06 4.98 13.07
CA THR A 305 25.96 4.04 13.71
C THR A 305 25.53 2.60 13.48
N GLU A 306 26.49 1.66 13.48
CA GLU A 306 26.22 0.21 13.42
C GLU A 306 25.25 -0.24 14.53
N ARG A 307 25.39 0.31 15.74
CA ARG A 307 24.49 0.00 16.85
C ARG A 307 23.04 0.39 16.53
N GLN A 308 22.82 1.60 16.05
CA GLN A 308 21.47 2.11 15.71
C GLN A 308 20.86 1.30 14.56
N TYR A 309 21.67 1.00 13.55
CA TYR A 309 21.24 0.19 12.41
C TYR A 309 20.85 -1.24 12.81
N SER A 310 21.66 -1.88 13.68
CA SER A 310 21.35 -3.20 14.22
C SER A 310 20.07 -3.23 15.05
N GLU A 311 19.76 -2.16 15.79
CA GLU A 311 18.47 -2.03 16.49
C GLU A 311 17.31 -2.00 15.51
N TYR A 312 17.43 -1.25 14.41
CA TYR A 312 16.39 -1.23 13.37
C TYR A 312 16.18 -2.59 12.72
N LEU A 313 17.26 -3.29 12.37
CA LEU A 313 17.18 -4.64 11.80
C LEU A 313 16.47 -5.61 12.74
N SER A 314 16.82 -5.59 14.03
CA SER A 314 16.18 -6.44 15.04
C SER A 314 14.68 -6.20 15.15
N ASN A 315 14.26 -4.92 15.17
CA ASN A 315 12.85 -4.56 15.25
C ASN A 315 12.06 -4.94 13.97
N ILE A 316 12.67 -4.75 12.81
CA ILE A 316 12.05 -5.11 11.53
C ILE A 316 11.88 -6.60 11.37
N HIS A 317 12.79 -7.42 11.86
CA HIS A 317 12.69 -8.87 11.75
C HIS A 317 11.34 -9.40 12.27
N GLN A 318 10.87 -8.89 13.42
CA GLN A 318 9.55 -9.25 13.96
C GLN A 318 8.39 -8.76 13.10
N LEU A 319 8.49 -7.54 12.55
CA LEU A 319 7.47 -6.95 11.68
C LEU A 319 7.43 -7.65 10.32
N SER A 320 8.57 -7.99 9.77
CA SER A 320 8.69 -8.69 8.49
C SER A 320 7.89 -9.99 8.49
N HIS A 321 8.02 -10.81 9.52
CA HIS A 321 7.24 -12.03 9.66
C HIS A 321 5.72 -11.75 9.67
N LYS A 322 5.28 -10.72 10.44
CA LYS A 322 3.86 -10.32 10.49
C LYS A 322 3.35 -9.89 9.11
N VAL A 323 4.09 -9.01 8.42
CA VAL A 323 3.73 -8.50 7.08
C VAL A 323 3.63 -9.63 6.05
N ARG A 324 4.56 -10.58 6.06
CA ARG A 324 4.54 -11.72 5.12
C ARG A 324 3.40 -12.69 5.36
N LYS A 325 2.92 -12.81 6.60
CA LYS A 325 1.87 -13.77 6.99
C LYS A 325 0.45 -13.20 6.91
N GLY A 326 0.27 -11.92 6.55
CA GLY A 326 -1.07 -11.32 6.45
C GLY A 326 -1.67 -10.91 7.79
N PHE A 327 -0.82 -10.62 8.78
CA PHE A 327 -1.25 -10.33 10.15
C PHE A 327 -2.12 -9.07 10.25
N PHE A 328 -1.77 -8.02 9.52
CA PHE A 328 -2.43 -6.73 9.65
C PHE A 328 -3.86 -6.77 9.11
N LEU A 329 -4.05 -7.29 7.91
CA LEU A 329 -5.39 -7.42 7.33
C LEU A 329 -6.23 -8.45 8.08
N GLY A 330 -5.65 -9.61 8.44
CA GLY A 330 -6.34 -10.62 9.23
C GLY A 330 -6.83 -10.07 10.57
N THR A 331 -5.99 -9.29 11.27
CA THR A 331 -6.38 -8.61 12.51
C THR A 331 -7.47 -7.57 12.27
N ALA A 332 -7.31 -6.71 11.26
CA ALA A 332 -8.25 -5.62 10.98
C ALA A 332 -9.64 -6.15 10.59
N ILE A 333 -9.72 -7.19 9.74
CA ILE A 333 -11.01 -7.75 9.32
C ILE A 333 -11.73 -8.45 10.48
N ASN A 334 -10.99 -9.16 11.34
CA ASN A 334 -11.57 -9.81 12.51
C ASN A 334 -12.04 -8.79 13.57
N GLN A 335 -11.43 -7.62 13.67
CA GLN A 335 -11.90 -6.51 14.51
C GLN A 335 -13.15 -5.83 13.94
N LEU A 336 -13.22 -5.68 12.62
CA LEU A 336 -14.33 -4.98 11.97
C LEU A 336 -15.64 -5.75 11.99
N ILE A 337 -15.57 -7.09 12.00
CA ILE A 337 -16.72 -7.98 11.85
C ILE A 337 -17.20 -8.58 13.21
N LYS A 338 -16.58 -8.17 14.29
CA LYS A 338 -17.11 -8.47 15.63
C LYS A 338 -18.42 -7.73 15.88
#